data_b5ab7d05e1eb92e4967f92477b2c414a
#
_entry.id   b5ab7d05e1eb92e4967f92477b2c414a
#
_cell.length_a   1.000
_cell.length_b   1.000
_cell.length_c   1.000
_cell.angle_alpha   90.00
_cell.angle_beta   90.00
_cell.angle_gamma   90.00
#
_symmetry.space_group_name_H-M   'P 1'
#
loop_
_entity.id
_entity.type
_entity.pdbx_description
1 polymer ?
#
loop_
_entity_poly.entity_id
_entity_poly.type
_entity_poly.pdbx_seq_one_letter_code
_entity_poly.pdbx_strand_id
1 'polypeptide(L)'
;MNDPQAVFEGDYDAFRDRVVGAFNDLIVTHKGETVVVFCHGMVTSVYLQTLWELENPLMIQPDYTGITRVQASSSGFRTVRSINETGHVRDLIERPKFGKKN
;
A
#
# COMPACT_ATOMS: atom_id res chain seq x y z
N MET A 1 16.00 -7.26 11.27
CA MET A 1 15.37 -6.83 10.03
C MET A 1 13.85 -6.69 10.14
N ASN A 2 13.27 -7.26 11.15
CA ASN A 2 11.82 -7.18 11.32
C ASN A 2 11.33 -5.90 11.94
N ASP A 3 12.25 -5.11 12.49
CA ASP A 3 11.88 -3.83 13.08
C ASP A 3 11.68 -2.79 11.97
N PRO A 4 10.46 -2.29 11.79
CA PRO A 4 10.23 -1.29 10.73
C PRO A 4 11.13 -0.06 10.85
N GLN A 5 11.46 0.34 12.08
CA GLN A 5 12.31 1.50 12.27
C GLN A 5 13.72 1.27 11.71
N ALA A 6 14.18 0.02 11.70
CA ALA A 6 15.52 -0.29 11.20
C ALA A 6 15.66 -0.06 9.70
N VAL A 7 14.56 -0.11 8.95
CA VAL A 7 14.60 0.07 7.50
C VAL A 7 14.04 1.41 7.06
N PHE A 8 13.68 2.26 7.99
CA PHE A 8 13.06 3.54 7.69
C PHE A 8 13.88 4.65 8.33
N GLU A 9 14.35 5.57 7.50
CA GLU A 9 15.06 6.75 8.03
C GLU A 9 14.03 7.73 8.56
N GLY A 10 14.24 8.15 9.80
CA GLY A 10 13.32 9.05 10.45
C GLY A 10 12.44 8.31 11.43
N ASP A 11 11.32 8.92 11.77
CA ASP A 11 10.40 8.37 12.75
C ASP A 11 9.34 7.53 12.03
N TYR A 12 9.52 6.22 12.05
CA TYR A 12 8.59 5.32 11.38
C TYR A 12 7.18 5.44 11.97
N ASP A 13 7.08 5.51 13.30
CA ASP A 13 5.77 5.56 13.93
C ASP A 13 5.00 6.81 13.53
N ALA A 14 5.69 7.95 13.46
CA ALA A 14 5.05 9.18 13.02
C ALA A 14 4.61 9.09 11.57
N PHE A 15 5.43 8.49 10.72
CA PHE A 15 5.08 8.31 9.31
C PHE A 15 3.86 7.41 9.18
N ARG A 16 3.86 6.28 9.88
CA ARG A 16 2.74 5.36 9.86
C ARG A 16 1.45 6.05 10.32
N ASP A 17 1.54 6.82 11.39
CA ASP A 17 0.36 7.50 11.92
C ASP A 17 -0.20 8.51 10.92
N ARG A 18 0.68 9.21 10.20
CA ARG A 18 0.22 10.14 9.17
C ARG A 18 -0.47 9.40 8.03
N VAL A 19 0.09 8.28 7.61
CA VAL A 19 -0.49 7.50 6.52
C VAL A 19 -1.87 6.99 6.91
N VAL A 20 -1.96 6.34 8.07
CA VAL A 20 -3.23 5.76 8.52
C VAL A 20 -4.25 6.85 8.76
N GLY A 21 -3.84 7.95 9.37
CA GLY A 21 -4.74 9.07 9.62
C GLY A 21 -5.28 9.68 8.33
N ALA A 22 -4.42 9.83 7.33
CA ALA A 22 -4.85 10.41 6.06
C ALA A 22 -5.90 9.51 5.37
N PHE A 23 -5.68 8.20 5.37
CA PHE A 23 -6.65 7.30 4.76
C PHE A 23 -7.94 7.26 5.56
N ASN A 24 -7.88 7.27 6.88
CA ASN A 24 -9.09 7.31 7.69
C ASN A 24 -9.89 8.59 7.44
N ASP A 25 -9.21 9.71 7.27
CA ASP A 25 -9.90 10.97 6.96
C ASP A 25 -10.60 10.89 5.61
N LEU A 26 -9.94 10.32 4.61
CA LEU A 26 -10.56 10.14 3.30
C LEU A 26 -11.80 9.27 3.39
N ILE A 27 -11.71 8.19 4.14
CA ILE A 27 -12.83 7.26 4.28
C ILE A 27 -14.03 7.93 4.93
N VAL A 28 -13.78 8.68 5.99
CA VAL A 28 -14.86 9.37 6.71
C VAL A 28 -15.49 10.46 5.84
N THR A 29 -14.65 11.19 5.10
CA THR A 29 -15.12 12.32 4.30
C THR A 29 -15.90 11.87 3.07
N HIS A 30 -15.56 10.71 2.53
CA HIS A 30 -16.10 10.26 1.25
C HIS A 30 -16.91 8.98 1.36
N LYS A 31 -17.78 8.91 2.34
CA LYS A 31 -18.62 7.73 2.54
C LYS A 31 -19.43 7.42 1.30
N GLY A 32 -19.46 6.15 0.92
CA GLY A 32 -20.23 5.70 -0.24
C GLY A 32 -19.61 6.06 -1.57
N GLU A 33 -18.41 6.63 -1.57
CA GLU A 33 -17.74 7.07 -2.79
C GLU A 33 -16.51 6.24 -3.07
N THR A 34 -16.08 6.26 -4.33
CA THR A 34 -14.83 5.67 -4.74
C THR A 34 -13.80 6.77 -4.83
N VAL A 35 -12.69 6.60 -4.11
CA VAL A 35 -11.62 7.58 -4.08
C VAL A 35 -10.38 6.94 -4.68
N VAL A 36 -9.71 7.66 -5.57
CA VAL A 36 -8.45 7.23 -6.14
C VAL A 36 -7.34 8.06 -5.51
N VAL A 37 -6.35 7.38 -4.95
CA VAL A 37 -5.25 8.02 -4.27
C VAL A 37 -3.96 7.73 -5.04
N PHE A 38 -3.25 8.78 -5.43
CA PHE A 38 -1.95 8.63 -6.05
C PHE A 38 -0.90 8.84 -4.97
N CYS A 39 -0.04 7.86 -4.80
CA CYS A 39 0.96 7.93 -3.74
C CYS A 39 2.19 7.10 -4.11
N HIS A 40 3.20 7.17 -3.28
CA HIS A 40 4.40 6.36 -3.45
C HIS A 40 4.18 4.97 -2.86
N GLY A 41 4.95 4.00 -3.34
CA GLY A 41 4.79 2.63 -2.91
C GLY A 41 4.93 2.41 -1.42
N MET A 42 5.81 3.17 -0.75
CA MET A 42 5.97 3.02 0.69
C MET A 42 4.69 3.37 1.44
N VAL A 43 3.91 4.33 0.93
CA VAL A 43 2.64 4.68 1.56
C VAL A 43 1.69 3.48 1.52
N THR A 44 1.57 2.84 0.36
CA THR A 44 0.74 1.64 0.22
C THR A 44 1.24 0.52 1.12
N SER A 45 2.55 0.30 1.13
CA SER A 45 3.14 -0.77 1.93
C SER A 45 2.86 -0.58 3.41
N VAL A 46 3.02 0.64 3.90
CA VAL A 46 2.81 0.93 5.32
C VAL A 46 1.34 0.78 5.69
N TYR A 47 0.45 1.25 4.81
CA TYR A 47 -0.98 1.12 5.09
C TYR A 47 -1.39 -0.35 5.16
N LEU A 48 -0.99 -1.17 4.19
CA LEU A 48 -1.33 -2.58 4.20
C LEU A 48 -0.66 -3.31 5.37
N GLN A 49 0.57 -2.95 5.66
CA GLN A 49 1.26 -3.52 6.81
C GLN A 49 0.48 -3.28 8.09
N THR A 50 -0.06 -2.09 8.24
CA THR A 50 -0.83 -1.75 9.44
C THR A 50 -2.15 -2.52 9.47
N LEU A 51 -2.85 -2.64 8.33
CA LEU A 51 -4.12 -3.36 8.29
C LEU A 51 -3.93 -4.82 8.65
N TRP A 52 -2.83 -5.42 8.25
CA TRP A 52 -2.59 -6.85 8.47
C TRP A 52 -1.64 -7.11 9.63
N GLU A 53 -1.19 -6.06 10.31
CA GLU A 53 -0.30 -6.20 11.48
C GLU A 53 0.96 -6.98 11.14
N LEU A 54 1.51 -6.73 9.95
CA LEU A 54 2.76 -7.34 9.54
C LEU A 54 3.92 -6.65 10.24
N GLU A 55 5.00 -7.39 10.45
CA GLU A 55 6.16 -6.86 11.16
C GLU A 55 6.93 -5.83 10.36
N ASN A 56 6.93 -5.97 9.04
CA ASN A 56 7.79 -5.13 8.22
C ASN A 56 7.03 -4.66 6.98
N PRO A 57 6.96 -3.36 6.73
CA PRO A 57 6.26 -2.86 5.55
C PRO A 57 6.88 -3.31 4.23
N LEU A 58 8.16 -3.67 4.24
CA LEU A 58 8.80 -4.15 3.02
C LEU A 58 8.34 -5.52 2.58
N MET A 59 7.50 -6.17 3.37
CA MET A 59 6.90 -7.43 2.94
C MET A 59 5.91 -7.23 1.80
N ILE A 60 5.52 -5.98 1.53
CA ILE A 60 4.63 -5.64 0.43
C ILE A 60 5.32 -4.54 -0.37
N GLN A 61 5.64 -4.82 -1.63
CA GLN A 61 6.36 -3.87 -2.47
C GLN A 61 5.64 -3.70 -3.80
N PRO A 62 4.77 -2.70 -3.89
CA PRO A 62 4.02 -2.48 -5.13
C PRO A 62 4.92 -1.97 -6.24
N ASP A 63 4.58 -2.32 -7.46
CA ASP A 63 5.25 -1.78 -8.64
C ASP A 63 4.76 -0.37 -8.94
N TYR A 64 5.50 0.34 -9.75
CA TYR A 64 5.04 1.64 -10.23
C TYR A 64 3.71 1.47 -10.95
N THR A 65 2.79 2.37 -10.69
CA THR A 65 1.44 2.38 -11.23
C THR A 65 0.62 1.15 -10.85
N GLY A 66 1.09 0.33 -9.92
CA GLY A 66 0.29 -0.76 -9.39
C GLY A 66 -0.94 -0.23 -8.67
N ILE A 67 -2.05 -0.91 -8.83
CA ILE A 67 -3.31 -0.50 -8.20
C ILE A 67 -3.64 -1.46 -7.07
N THR A 68 -3.88 -0.91 -5.90
CA THR A 68 -4.34 -1.68 -4.75
C THR A 68 -5.72 -1.17 -4.36
N ARG A 69 -6.66 -2.08 -4.19
CA ARG A 69 -8.05 -1.72 -3.92
C ARG A 69 -8.44 -2.14 -2.52
N VAL A 70 -8.95 -1.19 -1.77
CA VAL A 70 -9.41 -1.43 -0.42
C VAL A 70 -10.84 -0.95 -0.30
N GLN A 71 -11.68 -1.79 0.27
CA GLN A 71 -13.07 -1.44 0.53
C GLN A 71 -13.23 -1.17 2.01
N ALA A 72 -13.80 -0.02 2.33
CA ALA A 72 -13.97 0.40 3.70
C ALA A 72 -15.45 0.45 4.06
N SER A 73 -15.84 -0.20 5.14
CA SER A 73 -17.21 -0.14 5.62
C SER A 73 -17.33 0.94 6.69
N SER A 74 -18.56 1.42 6.89
CA SER A 74 -18.81 2.44 7.89
C SER A 74 -18.60 1.91 9.31
N SER A 75 -18.60 0.60 9.49
CA SER A 75 -18.37 -0.01 10.80
C SER A 75 -16.89 -0.12 11.15
N GLY A 76 -16.01 0.30 10.25
CA GLY A 76 -14.57 0.26 10.50
C GLY A 76 -13.86 -0.92 9.87
N PHE A 77 -14.61 -1.83 9.28
CA PHE A 77 -14.02 -3.01 8.65
C PHE A 77 -13.37 -2.62 7.33
N ARG A 78 -12.23 -3.23 7.04
CA ARG A 78 -11.48 -2.99 5.81
C ARG A 78 -11.26 -4.30 5.08
N THR A 79 -11.56 -4.31 3.79
CA THR A 79 -11.33 -5.49 2.97
C THR A 79 -10.38 -5.10 1.85
N VAL A 80 -9.25 -5.80 1.76
CA VAL A 80 -8.32 -5.60 0.66
C VAL A 80 -8.80 -6.45 -0.49
N ARG A 81 -9.27 -5.80 -1.57
CA ARG A 81 -9.87 -6.52 -2.70
C ARG A 81 -8.82 -6.99 -3.68
N SER A 82 -7.75 -6.25 -3.81
CA SER A 82 -6.65 -6.62 -4.70
C SER A 82 -5.42 -5.82 -4.30
N ILE A 83 -4.25 -6.33 -4.67
CA ILE A 83 -2.98 -5.69 -4.38
C ILE A 83 -2.16 -5.65 -5.65
N ASN A 84 -1.60 -4.46 -5.93
CA ASN A 84 -0.60 -4.31 -6.97
C ASN A 84 -1.08 -4.83 -8.34
N GLU A 85 -2.27 -4.40 -8.74
CA GLU A 85 -2.77 -4.75 -10.07
C GLU A 85 -1.93 -4.04 -11.11
N THR A 86 -1.34 -4.78 -12.02
CA THR A 86 -0.47 -4.21 -13.04
C THR A 86 -0.90 -4.61 -14.45
N GLY A 87 -2.10 -5.20 -14.59
CA GLY A 87 -2.56 -5.64 -15.91
C GLY A 87 -2.63 -4.52 -16.93
N HIS A 88 -2.93 -3.29 -16.47
CA HIS A 88 -3.05 -2.14 -17.36
C HIS A 88 -1.72 -1.69 -17.95
N VAL A 89 -0.60 -2.13 -17.38
CA VAL A 89 0.74 -1.76 -17.86
C VAL A 89 1.62 -3.00 -18.02
N ARG A 90 1.01 -4.16 -18.19
CA ARG A 90 1.76 -5.40 -18.21
C ARG A 90 2.89 -5.38 -19.23
N ASP A 91 2.63 -4.84 -20.39
CA ASP A 91 3.62 -4.83 -21.46
C ASP A 91 4.70 -3.79 -21.26
N LEU A 92 4.51 -2.87 -20.31
CA LEU A 92 5.46 -1.80 -20.05
C LEU A 92 6.34 -2.07 -18.85
N ILE A 93 5.95 -2.99 -17.98
CA ILE A 93 6.72 -3.29 -16.78
C ILE A 93 7.85 -4.23 -17.16
N GLU A 94 9.05 -3.86 -16.74
CA GLU A 94 10.20 -4.71 -16.99
C GLU A 94 10.11 -5.96 -16.14
N ARG A 95 10.29 -7.09 -16.78
CA ARG A 95 10.15 -8.35 -16.08
C ARG A 95 11.45 -8.71 -15.38
N PRO A 96 11.35 -9.52 -14.33
CA PRO A 96 12.55 -10.03 -13.69
C PRO A 96 13.42 -10.75 -14.70
N LYS A 97 14.71 -10.71 -14.46
CA LYS A 97 15.66 -11.25 -15.41
C LYS A 97 15.99 -12.72 -15.20
N PHE A 98 15.75 -13.23 -14.01
CA PHE A 98 16.10 -14.61 -13.77
C PHE A 98 15.20 -15.53 -14.59
N GLY A 99 15.81 -16.57 -15.14
CA GLY A 99 15.10 -17.48 -16.01
C GLY A 99 14.83 -16.90 -17.38
N LYS A 100 15.24 -15.70 -17.63
CA LYS A 100 15.03 -15.05 -18.90
C LYS A 100 16.35 -14.67 -19.52
N LYS A 101 16.50 -15.08 -20.76
CA LYS A 101 17.71 -14.74 -21.49
C LYS A 101 17.41 -13.54 -22.34
N ASN A 102 18.15 -12.57 -22.21
CA ASN A 102 17.89 -11.38 -23.00
C ASN A 102 18.69 -11.32 -24.23
#